data_a00ac9655a247a4dbb32299caa40c362
#
_entry.id   a00ac9655a247a4dbb32299caa40c362
#
_cell.length_a   1.000
_cell.length_b   1.000
_cell.length_c   1.000
_cell.angle_alpha   90.00
_cell.angle_beta   90.00
_cell.angle_gamma   90.00
#
_symmetry.space_group_name_H-M   'P 1'
#
loop_
_entity.id
_entity.type
_entity.pdbx_description
1 polymer ?
#
loop_
_entity_poly.entity_id
_entity_poly.type
_entity_poly.pdbx_seq_one_letter_code
_entity_poly.pdbx_strand_id
1 'polypeptide(L)'
;MARIHLLHGDCKQELRNLADASVDLIVTSPPYADQRKHTYGGVPPDEYVAWFQPISAELLRILKPSGTFILNIKERVVNGERHTYVLELILAMRAQGWLWTEELVWHKKNCYPGKWPNRFRDAWERLLQFNKQKKFKMLQEEVMINTGDWAKTRLRNLSITDKVRDESRVGSGFGKKIENWVSRDKAYPTNVLHLATECSNRDHSAAFPEALPEWFIKLFTVPGDVVLDPFMGSGTTLRVARRLQRDAIGIDIHQDYIDRARAELVDPERQLALLQDRGKYVVS
;
A
#
# COMPACT_ATOMS: atom_id res chain seq x y z
N MET A 1 14.05 9.57 -17.89
CA MET A 1 14.36 8.95 -16.59
C MET A 1 13.37 9.47 -15.56
N ALA A 2 12.90 8.61 -14.62
CA ALA A 2 12.05 9.03 -13.51
C ALA A 2 12.81 9.99 -12.58
N ARG A 3 12.17 11.07 -12.17
CA ARG A 3 12.72 12.07 -11.23
C ARG A 3 12.39 11.66 -9.81
N ILE A 4 13.40 11.69 -8.94
CA ILE A 4 13.24 11.34 -7.52
C ILE A 4 13.58 12.59 -6.69
N HIS A 5 12.62 13.02 -5.88
CA HIS A 5 12.75 14.12 -4.95
C HIS A 5 12.77 13.60 -3.52
N LEU A 6 13.82 13.91 -2.77
CA LEU A 6 13.98 13.54 -1.38
C LEU A 6 13.93 14.81 -0.53
N LEU A 7 12.97 14.87 0.38
CA LEU A 7 12.74 16.00 1.28
C LEU A 7 13.04 15.57 2.71
N HIS A 8 13.98 16.25 3.36
CA HIS A 8 14.29 16.04 4.77
C HIS A 8 13.48 17.01 5.63
N GLY A 9 12.62 16.49 6.48
CA GLY A 9 11.82 17.33 7.38
C GLY A 9 10.56 16.63 7.92
N ASP A 10 9.82 17.35 8.74
CA ASP A 10 8.49 16.94 9.18
C ASP A 10 7.51 16.99 8.00
N CYS A 11 6.88 15.87 7.70
CA CYS A 11 5.93 15.78 6.60
C CYS A 11 4.79 16.83 6.69
N LYS A 12 4.39 17.26 7.89
CA LYS A 12 3.42 18.36 8.08
C LYS A 12 3.88 19.68 7.48
N GLN A 13 5.19 19.92 7.43
CA GLN A 13 5.77 21.14 6.87
C GLN A 13 6.08 20.95 5.39
N GLU A 14 6.73 19.84 5.04
CA GLU A 14 7.17 19.58 3.67
C GLU A 14 6.00 19.41 2.69
N LEU A 15 4.89 18.81 3.12
CA LEU A 15 3.69 18.68 2.29
C LEU A 15 3.11 20.02 1.84
N ARG A 16 3.23 21.09 2.66
CA ARG A 16 2.76 22.44 2.33
C ARG A 16 3.48 23.06 1.15
N ASN A 17 4.71 22.61 0.88
CA ASN A 17 5.53 23.09 -0.23
C ASN A 17 5.16 22.44 -1.57
N LEU A 18 4.36 21.37 -1.54
CA LEU A 18 3.90 20.70 -2.75
C LEU A 18 2.67 21.38 -3.34
N ALA A 19 2.62 21.47 -4.67
CA ALA A 19 1.51 22.08 -5.39
C ALA A 19 0.20 21.28 -5.22
N ASP A 20 -0.95 21.97 -5.27
CA ASP A 20 -2.26 21.36 -5.30
C ASP A 20 -2.39 20.40 -6.49
N ALA A 21 -3.09 19.28 -6.29
CA ALA A 21 -3.40 18.31 -7.33
C ALA A 21 -2.17 17.89 -8.19
N SER A 22 -1.00 17.70 -7.55
CA SER A 22 0.27 17.37 -8.20
C SER A 22 0.63 15.88 -8.13
N VAL A 23 0.02 15.10 -7.22
CA VAL A 23 0.35 13.71 -6.93
C VAL A 23 -0.73 12.77 -7.49
N ASP A 24 -0.33 11.70 -8.17
CA ASP A 24 -1.24 10.69 -8.72
C ASP A 24 -1.55 9.56 -7.72
N LEU A 25 -0.55 9.15 -6.95
CA LEU A 25 -0.68 8.06 -5.99
C LEU A 25 0.11 8.37 -4.71
N ILE A 26 -0.53 8.16 -3.58
CA ILE A 26 0.14 8.15 -2.27
C ILE A 26 0.10 6.72 -1.74
N VAL A 27 1.27 6.16 -1.39
CA VAL A 27 1.38 4.86 -0.70
C VAL A 27 2.30 5.03 0.48
N THR A 28 1.80 4.79 1.68
CA THR A 28 2.59 5.03 2.88
C THR A 28 2.18 4.16 4.06
N SER A 29 3.13 4.00 4.99
CA SER A 29 2.95 3.38 6.30
C SER A 29 3.50 4.32 7.37
N PRO A 30 2.68 5.21 7.95
CA PRO A 30 3.12 6.10 9.02
C PRO A 30 3.55 5.30 10.25
N PRO A 31 4.29 5.90 11.19
CA PRO A 31 4.56 5.27 12.48
C PRO A 31 3.24 4.86 13.15
N TYR A 32 3.11 3.57 13.51
CA TYR A 32 1.91 3.09 14.20
C TYR A 32 1.91 3.59 15.65
N ALA A 33 0.70 3.72 16.19
CA ALA A 33 0.53 4.26 17.55
C ALA A 33 1.40 3.55 18.58
N ASP A 34 2.15 4.33 19.36
CA ASP A 34 3.11 3.89 20.40
C ASP A 34 4.18 2.88 19.94
N GLN A 35 4.34 2.68 18.66
CA GLN A 35 5.44 1.87 18.15
C GLN A 35 6.65 2.77 17.86
N ARG A 36 7.85 2.22 18.12
CA ARG A 36 9.11 2.91 17.84
C ARG A 36 9.27 4.26 18.53
N LYS A 37 8.91 4.33 19.81
CA LYS A 37 9.05 5.54 20.64
C LYS A 37 10.45 6.15 20.57
N HIS A 38 11.48 5.33 20.46
CA HIS A 38 12.89 5.77 20.38
C HIS A 38 13.27 6.35 19.00
N THR A 39 12.54 6.01 17.95
CA THR A 39 12.86 6.44 16.57
C THR A 39 11.99 7.60 16.11
N TYR A 40 10.67 7.55 16.38
CA TYR A 40 9.70 8.52 15.86
C TYR A 40 8.90 9.25 16.96
N GLY A 41 9.37 9.18 18.23
CA GLY A 41 8.69 9.85 19.36
C GLY A 41 7.43 9.15 19.87
N GLY A 42 6.83 8.24 19.09
CA GLY A 42 5.64 7.46 19.44
C GLY A 42 4.40 8.34 19.69
N VAL A 43 3.43 8.28 18.84
CA VAL A 43 2.13 8.97 19.05
C VAL A 43 1.22 8.05 19.85
N PRO A 44 0.68 8.47 21.02
CA PRO A 44 -0.30 7.67 21.75
C PRO A 44 -1.53 7.37 20.91
N PRO A 45 -2.18 6.20 21.09
CA PRO A 45 -3.39 5.85 20.32
C PRO A 45 -4.50 6.91 20.42
N ASP A 46 -4.73 7.48 21.61
CA ASP A 46 -5.75 8.51 21.84
C ASP A 46 -5.46 9.84 21.12
N GLU A 47 -4.20 10.13 20.82
CA GLU A 47 -3.76 11.35 20.14
C GLU A 47 -3.56 11.13 18.63
N TYR A 48 -3.63 9.88 18.16
CA TYR A 48 -3.23 9.52 16.80
C TYR A 48 -4.08 10.22 15.72
N VAL A 49 -5.38 10.30 15.93
CA VAL A 49 -6.31 10.96 15.01
C VAL A 49 -5.97 12.45 14.89
N ALA A 50 -5.83 13.13 16.01
CA ALA A 50 -5.48 14.56 16.05
C ALA A 50 -4.10 14.84 15.40
N TRP A 51 -3.15 13.93 15.60
CA TRP A 51 -1.82 14.01 14.97
C TRP A 51 -1.87 13.86 13.45
N PHE A 52 -2.67 12.89 12.95
CA PHE A 52 -2.71 12.57 11.51
C PHE A 52 -3.65 13.49 10.71
N GLN A 53 -4.67 14.07 11.32
CA GLN A 53 -5.64 14.94 10.63
C GLN A 53 -5.02 16.07 9.81
N PRO A 54 -4.07 16.89 10.31
CA PRO A 54 -3.43 17.93 9.51
C PRO A 54 -2.60 17.37 8.35
N ILE A 55 -1.97 16.20 8.52
CA ILE A 55 -1.28 15.49 7.44
C ILE A 55 -2.28 15.06 6.37
N SER A 56 -3.37 14.42 6.78
CA SER A 56 -4.44 13.97 5.89
C SER A 56 -5.06 15.12 5.08
N ALA A 57 -5.21 16.29 5.66
CA ALA A 57 -5.71 17.49 4.97
C ALA A 57 -4.77 17.93 3.84
N GLU A 58 -3.44 17.93 4.09
CA GLU A 58 -2.45 18.26 3.07
C GLU A 58 -2.40 17.16 1.98
N LEU A 59 -2.46 15.88 2.36
CA LEU A 59 -2.55 14.79 1.40
C LEU A 59 -3.78 14.91 0.51
N LEU A 60 -4.91 15.32 1.07
CA LEU A 60 -6.13 15.60 0.30
C LEU A 60 -5.91 16.75 -0.68
N ARG A 61 -5.25 17.85 -0.28
CA ARG A 61 -4.98 19.00 -1.14
C ARG A 61 -4.12 18.62 -2.35
N ILE A 62 -2.99 17.94 -2.12
CA ILE A 62 -1.98 17.65 -3.14
C ILE A 62 -2.35 16.49 -4.05
N LEU A 63 -3.22 15.57 -3.62
CA LEU A 63 -3.67 14.46 -4.47
C LEU A 63 -4.50 14.99 -5.63
N LYS A 64 -4.26 14.50 -6.84
CA LYS A 64 -5.11 14.78 -8.02
C LYS A 64 -6.55 14.30 -7.81
N PRO A 65 -7.56 14.89 -8.48
CA PRO A 65 -8.94 14.40 -8.39
C PRO A 65 -9.10 12.92 -8.74
N SER A 66 -8.34 12.43 -9.73
CA SER A 66 -8.33 11.02 -10.16
C SER A 66 -7.34 10.14 -9.39
N GLY A 67 -6.62 10.71 -8.42
CA GLY A 67 -5.58 10.03 -7.67
C GLY A 67 -6.14 9.12 -6.57
N THR A 68 -5.24 8.30 -6.02
CA THR A 68 -5.55 7.33 -4.95
C THR A 68 -4.58 7.48 -3.79
N PHE A 69 -5.07 7.35 -2.57
CA PHE A 69 -4.25 7.25 -1.37
C PHE A 69 -4.42 5.88 -0.72
N ILE A 70 -3.31 5.18 -0.51
CA ILE A 70 -3.21 3.89 0.18
C ILE A 70 -2.48 4.09 1.50
N LEU A 71 -3.19 3.83 2.58
CA LEU A 71 -2.68 3.91 3.95
C LEU A 71 -2.52 2.50 4.51
N ASN A 72 -1.27 2.05 4.68
CA ASN A 72 -0.98 0.84 5.41
C ASN A 72 -0.93 1.15 6.91
N ILE A 73 -1.82 0.56 7.69
CA ILE A 73 -1.97 0.83 9.12
C ILE A 73 -2.51 -0.38 9.86
N LYS A 74 -2.22 -0.46 11.15
CA LYS A 74 -2.65 -1.54 12.02
C LYS A 74 -3.04 -1.01 13.39
N GLU A 75 -4.09 -1.60 13.97
CA GLU A 75 -4.50 -1.31 15.33
C GLU A 75 -3.46 -1.78 16.36
N ARG A 76 -3.40 -1.07 17.47
CA ARG A 76 -2.68 -1.49 18.67
C ARG A 76 -3.62 -2.18 19.65
N VAL A 77 -3.07 -3.06 20.47
CA VAL A 77 -3.75 -3.58 21.65
C VAL A 77 -3.23 -2.86 22.89
N VAL A 78 -4.15 -2.29 23.65
CA VAL A 78 -3.89 -1.57 24.90
C VAL A 78 -4.70 -2.28 25.99
N ASN A 79 -4.09 -2.67 27.08
CA ASN A 79 -4.74 -3.33 28.22
C ASN A 79 -5.62 -4.55 27.84
N GLY A 80 -5.19 -5.32 26.82
CA GLY A 80 -5.91 -6.51 26.35
C GLY A 80 -6.99 -6.27 25.31
N GLU A 81 -7.33 -5.02 25.00
CA GLU A 81 -8.35 -4.63 24.03
C GLU A 81 -7.73 -3.99 22.77
N ARG A 82 -8.32 -4.21 21.59
CA ARG A 82 -7.93 -3.51 20.37
C ARG A 82 -8.40 -2.06 20.46
N HIS A 83 -7.48 -1.13 20.32
CA HIS A 83 -7.78 0.29 20.32
C HIS A 83 -8.46 0.71 19.02
N THR A 84 -9.44 1.60 19.11
CA THR A 84 -10.30 2.01 17.98
C THR A 84 -9.70 3.09 17.08
N TYR A 85 -8.49 3.60 17.37
CA TYR A 85 -7.92 4.75 16.69
C TYR A 85 -7.91 4.66 15.16
N VAL A 86 -7.77 3.44 14.57
CA VAL A 86 -7.81 3.28 13.10
C VAL A 86 -9.23 3.50 12.56
N LEU A 87 -10.26 3.02 13.27
CA LEU A 87 -11.65 3.24 12.90
C LEU A 87 -12.04 4.71 13.04
N GLU A 88 -11.60 5.35 14.11
CA GLU A 88 -11.80 6.79 14.36
C GLU A 88 -11.09 7.63 13.30
N LEU A 89 -9.88 7.24 12.89
CA LEU A 89 -9.14 7.88 11.81
C LEU A 89 -9.91 7.82 10.48
N ILE A 90 -10.47 6.65 10.14
CA ILE A 90 -11.30 6.50 8.93
C ILE A 90 -12.48 7.50 8.98
N LEU A 91 -13.18 7.59 10.11
CA LEU A 91 -14.31 8.50 10.26
C LEU A 91 -13.88 9.97 10.17
N ALA A 92 -12.77 10.33 10.81
CA ALA A 92 -12.21 11.69 10.77
C ALA A 92 -11.79 12.07 9.33
N MET A 93 -11.12 11.19 8.60
CA MET A 93 -10.75 11.42 7.20
C MET A 93 -11.98 11.58 6.30
N ARG A 94 -13.01 10.77 6.49
CA ARG A 94 -14.28 10.94 5.77
C ARG A 94 -14.93 12.31 6.05
N ALA A 95 -14.87 12.79 7.28
CA ALA A 95 -15.34 14.14 7.64
C ALA A 95 -14.53 15.26 6.94
N GLN A 96 -13.26 15.01 6.60
CA GLN A 96 -12.43 15.94 5.81
C GLN A 96 -12.77 15.92 4.29
N GLY A 97 -13.60 14.98 3.82
CA GLY A 97 -13.98 14.88 2.41
C GLY A 97 -13.36 13.70 1.66
N TRP A 98 -12.58 12.85 2.32
CA TRP A 98 -12.13 11.61 1.72
C TRP A 98 -13.29 10.63 1.47
N LEU A 99 -13.27 9.93 0.36
CA LEU A 99 -14.10 8.74 0.14
C LEU A 99 -13.28 7.52 0.54
N TRP A 100 -13.70 6.79 1.55
CA TRP A 100 -13.16 5.47 1.85
C TRP A 100 -13.75 4.47 0.85
N THR A 101 -13.01 4.15 -0.20
CA THR A 101 -13.54 3.43 -1.37
C THR A 101 -13.32 1.93 -1.30
N GLU A 102 -12.26 1.47 -0.64
CA GLU A 102 -11.95 0.05 -0.48
C GLU A 102 -11.09 -0.17 0.78
N GLU A 103 -11.14 -1.39 1.28
CA GLU A 103 -10.22 -1.91 2.27
C GLU A 103 -9.62 -3.22 1.77
N LEU A 104 -8.28 -3.26 1.66
CA LEU A 104 -7.57 -4.47 1.35
C LEU A 104 -6.86 -5.01 2.58
N VAL A 105 -6.62 -6.30 2.59
CA VAL A 105 -5.87 -6.99 3.63
C VAL A 105 -4.52 -7.43 3.08
N TRP A 106 -3.44 -6.97 3.69
CA TRP A 106 -2.14 -7.57 3.48
C TRP A 106 -1.98 -8.76 4.43
N HIS A 107 -2.15 -9.99 3.90
CA HIS A 107 -1.86 -11.23 4.62
C HIS A 107 -0.37 -11.56 4.53
N LYS A 108 0.29 -11.67 5.68
CA LYS A 108 1.72 -11.97 5.82
C LYS A 108 1.94 -13.49 5.73
N LYS A 109 2.55 -13.96 4.63
CA LYS A 109 2.82 -15.39 4.42
C LYS A 109 3.74 -16.00 5.47
N ASN A 110 4.65 -15.20 6.05
CA ASN A 110 5.72 -15.60 6.97
C ASN A 110 5.63 -14.85 8.31
N CYS A 111 4.48 -14.90 8.98
CA CYS A 111 4.38 -14.29 10.32
C CYS A 111 5.14 -15.13 11.37
N TYR A 112 5.75 -14.41 12.35
CA TYR A 112 6.51 -15.03 13.44
C TYR A 112 5.67 -16.09 14.20
N PRO A 113 6.20 -17.30 14.50
CA PRO A 113 5.44 -18.41 15.08
C PRO A 113 5.15 -18.28 16.59
N GLY A 114 5.35 -17.11 17.19
CA GLY A 114 5.17 -16.87 18.62
C GLY A 114 3.75 -17.18 19.13
N LYS A 115 3.64 -17.51 20.41
CA LYS A 115 2.39 -17.75 21.13
C LYS A 115 2.06 -16.54 22.01
N TRP A 116 0.83 -16.09 21.96
CA TRP A 116 0.27 -15.11 22.88
C TRP A 116 -0.76 -15.80 23.79
N PRO A 117 -0.81 -15.51 25.09
CA PRO A 117 -1.71 -16.21 26.01
C PRO A 117 -3.18 -16.14 25.61
N ASN A 118 -3.67 -14.97 25.24
CA ASN A 118 -5.09 -14.68 25.00
C ASN A 118 -5.36 -14.08 23.63
N ARG A 119 -4.45 -14.26 22.64
CA ARG A 119 -4.56 -13.66 21.31
C ARG A 119 -3.98 -14.58 20.24
N PHE A 120 -4.47 -14.40 19.03
CA PHE A 120 -3.88 -15.01 17.85
C PHE A 120 -2.65 -14.21 17.38
N ARG A 121 -1.81 -14.86 16.57
CA ARG A 121 -0.71 -14.20 15.89
C ARG A 121 -1.26 -13.15 14.90
N ASP A 122 -0.61 -12.01 14.85
CA ASP A 122 -0.96 -10.95 13.90
C ASP A 122 -0.40 -11.27 12.52
N ALA A 123 -1.24 -11.84 11.66
CA ALA A 123 -0.88 -12.29 10.33
C ALA A 123 -1.33 -11.33 9.21
N TRP A 124 -1.90 -10.17 9.53
CA TRP A 124 -2.38 -9.23 8.52
C TRP A 124 -2.32 -7.76 8.98
N GLU A 125 -2.34 -6.87 8.00
CA GLU A 125 -2.46 -5.41 8.17
C GLU A 125 -3.51 -4.85 7.22
N ARG A 126 -4.07 -3.69 7.58
CA ARG A 126 -5.03 -2.97 6.76
C ARG A 126 -4.31 -2.14 5.70
N LEU A 127 -4.87 -2.14 4.51
CA LEU A 127 -4.50 -1.26 3.42
C LEU A 127 -5.77 -0.47 3.05
N LEU A 128 -5.90 0.71 3.65
CA LEU A 128 -7.08 1.55 3.47
C LEU A 128 -6.92 2.38 2.20
N GLN A 129 -7.89 2.28 1.29
CA GLN A 129 -7.92 3.07 0.08
C GLN A 129 -8.85 4.26 0.24
N PHE A 130 -8.30 5.43 -0.05
CA PHE A 130 -9.03 6.69 -0.06
C PHE A 130 -8.91 7.38 -1.41
N ASN A 131 -10.00 8.02 -1.86
CA ASN A 131 -10.06 8.78 -3.09
C ASN A 131 -10.79 10.11 -2.86
N LYS A 132 -10.58 11.10 -3.75
CA LYS A 132 -11.29 12.39 -3.71
C LYS A 132 -12.67 12.31 -4.36
N GLN A 133 -12.84 11.42 -5.32
CA GLN A 133 -14.07 11.29 -6.10
C GLN A 133 -14.36 9.83 -6.48
N LYS A 134 -15.59 9.55 -6.91
CA LYS A 134 -16.04 8.19 -7.27
C LYS A 134 -15.34 7.62 -8.51
N LYS A 135 -14.92 8.48 -9.44
CA LYS A 135 -14.19 8.07 -10.66
C LYS A 135 -12.71 8.38 -10.46
N PHE A 136 -11.90 7.38 -10.33
CA PHE A 136 -10.45 7.47 -10.18
C PHE A 136 -9.76 6.52 -11.17
N LYS A 137 -8.46 6.73 -11.38
CA LYS A 137 -7.65 5.87 -12.25
C LYS A 137 -7.48 4.50 -11.58
N MET A 138 -7.83 3.41 -12.29
CA MET A 138 -7.66 2.03 -11.82
C MET A 138 -7.43 1.10 -13.01
N LEU A 139 -6.26 0.49 -13.08
CA LEU A 139 -5.76 -0.34 -14.18
C LEU A 139 -5.69 -1.80 -13.73
N GLN A 140 -6.85 -2.42 -13.55
CA GLN A 140 -6.94 -3.78 -12.97
C GLN A 140 -6.21 -4.83 -13.81
N GLU A 141 -6.10 -4.63 -15.12
CA GLU A 141 -5.41 -5.50 -16.06
C GLU A 141 -3.91 -5.64 -15.74
N GLU A 142 -3.27 -4.59 -15.18
CA GLU A 142 -1.86 -4.57 -14.82
C GLU A 142 -1.51 -5.44 -13.60
N VAL A 143 -2.53 -5.86 -12.85
CA VAL A 143 -2.40 -6.64 -11.61
C VAL A 143 -3.23 -7.92 -11.62
N MET A 144 -3.66 -8.38 -12.79
CA MET A 144 -4.37 -9.64 -12.94
C MET A 144 -3.50 -10.82 -12.48
N ILE A 145 -4.13 -11.80 -11.84
CA ILE A 145 -3.50 -13.03 -11.37
C ILE A 145 -3.90 -14.21 -12.26
N ASN A 146 -3.06 -15.24 -12.32
CA ASN A 146 -3.42 -16.47 -13.01
C ASN A 146 -4.62 -17.12 -12.31
N THR A 147 -5.56 -17.64 -13.11
CA THR A 147 -6.67 -18.45 -12.58
C THR A 147 -6.10 -19.72 -11.95
N GLY A 148 -6.45 -19.97 -10.67
CA GLY A 148 -6.05 -21.18 -9.98
C GLY A 148 -6.76 -22.43 -10.56
N ASP A 149 -6.22 -23.60 -10.27
CA ASP A 149 -6.74 -24.90 -10.77
C ASP A 149 -8.21 -25.15 -10.40
N TRP A 150 -8.64 -24.67 -9.22
CA TRP A 150 -10.04 -24.73 -8.81
C TRP A 150 -10.96 -23.99 -9.79
N ALA A 151 -10.59 -22.78 -10.21
CA ALA A 151 -11.39 -22.00 -11.16
C ALA A 151 -11.45 -22.69 -12.53
N LYS A 152 -10.32 -23.23 -13.01
CA LYS A 152 -10.24 -23.99 -14.26
C LYS A 152 -11.12 -25.24 -14.21
N THR A 153 -11.08 -26.01 -13.12
CA THR A 153 -11.90 -27.19 -12.93
C THR A 153 -13.38 -26.86 -12.86
N ARG A 154 -13.75 -25.83 -12.09
CA ARG A 154 -15.15 -25.39 -11.94
C ARG A 154 -15.72 -24.84 -13.24
N LEU A 155 -14.95 -24.07 -13.98
CA LEU A 155 -15.40 -23.49 -15.26
C LEU A 155 -15.56 -24.55 -16.36
N ARG A 156 -14.80 -25.67 -16.30
CA ARG A 156 -14.98 -26.80 -17.20
C ARG A 156 -16.25 -27.62 -16.89
N ASN A 157 -16.61 -27.71 -15.60
CA ASN A 157 -17.69 -28.57 -15.10
C ASN A 157 -18.84 -27.73 -14.51
N LEU A 158 -19.38 -26.79 -15.30
CA LEU A 158 -20.50 -25.95 -14.89
C LEU A 158 -21.76 -26.79 -14.69
N SER A 159 -22.32 -26.74 -13.47
CA SER A 159 -23.62 -27.34 -13.18
C SER A 159 -24.74 -26.55 -13.87
N ILE A 160 -25.92 -27.19 -14.02
CA ILE A 160 -27.15 -26.52 -14.50
C ILE A 160 -27.45 -25.29 -13.65
N THR A 161 -27.26 -25.39 -12.33
CA THR A 161 -27.46 -24.29 -11.38
C THR A 161 -26.48 -23.11 -11.62
N ASP A 162 -25.23 -23.39 -12.03
CA ASP A 162 -24.25 -22.36 -12.35
C ASP A 162 -24.63 -21.60 -13.63
N LYS A 163 -25.23 -22.30 -14.61
CA LYS A 163 -25.70 -21.72 -15.87
C LYS A 163 -26.96 -20.86 -15.68
N VAL A 164 -27.85 -21.25 -14.76
CA VAL A 164 -29.10 -20.53 -14.45
C VAL A 164 -28.86 -19.32 -13.51
N ARG A 165 -27.76 -19.30 -12.76
CA ARG A 165 -27.36 -18.16 -11.91
C ARG A 165 -27.04 -16.87 -12.64
N ASP A 166 -26.99 -16.90 -13.97
CA ASP A 166 -26.88 -15.68 -14.80
C ASP A 166 -28.09 -14.74 -14.64
N GLU A 167 -29.23 -15.26 -14.12
CA GLU A 167 -30.46 -14.52 -13.89
C GLU A 167 -30.73 -14.19 -12.41
N SER A 168 -29.73 -14.21 -11.52
CA SER A 168 -30.01 -13.91 -10.12
C SER A 168 -30.51 -12.49 -9.93
N ARG A 169 -31.80 -12.37 -9.67
CA ARG A 169 -32.62 -11.16 -9.44
C ARG A 169 -32.27 -10.39 -8.17
N VAL A 170 -31.17 -10.71 -7.52
CA VAL A 170 -30.68 -9.97 -6.37
C VAL A 170 -29.89 -8.79 -6.91
N GLY A 171 -30.43 -7.56 -6.81
CA GLY A 171 -29.91 -6.31 -7.37
C GLY A 171 -28.49 -5.89 -6.96
N SER A 172 -27.63 -6.86 -6.69
CA SER A 172 -26.21 -6.72 -6.31
C SER A 172 -25.25 -6.61 -7.50
N GLY A 173 -25.76 -6.54 -8.76
CA GLY A 173 -24.91 -6.47 -9.94
C GLY A 173 -24.09 -7.73 -10.24
N PHE A 174 -24.33 -8.82 -9.53
CA PHE A 174 -23.63 -10.11 -9.68
C PHE A 174 -24.26 -11.02 -10.75
N GLY A 175 -24.84 -10.47 -11.81
CA GLY A 175 -25.14 -11.20 -13.03
C GLY A 175 -23.84 -11.60 -13.72
N LYS A 176 -23.34 -12.79 -13.42
CA LYS A 176 -22.11 -13.31 -14.01
C LYS A 176 -22.46 -14.03 -15.29
N LYS A 177 -22.26 -13.41 -16.44
CA LYS A 177 -22.15 -14.15 -17.69
C LYS A 177 -20.90 -15.03 -17.60
N ILE A 178 -21.08 -16.25 -17.08
CA ILE A 178 -20.00 -17.24 -16.85
C ILE A 178 -19.23 -17.51 -18.15
N GLU A 179 -19.90 -17.41 -19.30
CA GLU A 179 -19.28 -17.48 -20.63
C GLU A 179 -18.10 -16.52 -20.79
N ASN A 180 -18.12 -15.34 -20.18
CA ASN A 180 -17.03 -14.36 -20.21
C ASN A 180 -15.80 -14.78 -19.36
N TRP A 181 -15.90 -15.85 -18.58
CA TRP A 181 -14.86 -16.31 -17.67
C TRP A 181 -14.20 -17.61 -18.11
N VAL A 182 -14.92 -18.43 -18.89
CA VAL A 182 -14.49 -19.80 -19.29
C VAL A 182 -13.21 -19.81 -20.11
N SER A 183 -12.95 -18.74 -20.88
CA SER A 183 -11.80 -18.62 -21.78
C SER A 183 -10.64 -17.81 -21.23
N ARG A 184 -10.72 -17.34 -19.97
CA ARG A 184 -9.67 -16.45 -19.39
C ARG A 184 -8.68 -17.24 -18.55
N ASP A 185 -7.41 -17.11 -18.90
CA ASP A 185 -6.30 -17.64 -18.10
C ASP A 185 -5.96 -16.77 -16.89
N LYS A 186 -6.50 -15.54 -16.84
CA LYS A 186 -6.28 -14.56 -15.77
C LYS A 186 -7.59 -14.11 -15.14
N ALA A 187 -7.54 -13.89 -13.83
CA ALA A 187 -8.62 -13.33 -13.02
C ALA A 187 -8.25 -11.94 -12.52
N TYR A 188 -9.27 -11.09 -12.33
CA TYR A 188 -9.08 -9.83 -11.63
C TYR A 188 -8.62 -10.07 -10.18
N PRO A 189 -7.82 -9.17 -9.61
CA PRO A 189 -7.30 -9.34 -8.26
C PRO A 189 -8.40 -9.34 -7.21
N THR A 190 -8.11 -9.96 -6.07
CA THR A 190 -8.93 -9.88 -4.86
C THR A 190 -8.42 -8.74 -3.97
N ASN A 191 -9.19 -8.37 -2.95
CA ASN A 191 -8.77 -7.41 -1.93
C ASN A 191 -7.92 -8.05 -0.80
N VAL A 192 -7.40 -9.26 -1.00
CA VAL A 192 -6.44 -9.89 -0.09
C VAL A 192 -5.13 -10.10 -0.81
N LEU A 193 -4.08 -9.43 -0.35
CA LEU A 193 -2.73 -9.53 -0.87
C LEU A 193 -1.92 -10.51 -0.01
N HIS A 194 -1.52 -11.64 -0.58
CA HIS A 194 -0.70 -12.65 0.10
C HIS A 194 0.78 -12.38 -0.17
N LEU A 195 1.42 -11.50 0.62
CA LEU A 195 2.81 -11.11 0.46
C LEU A 195 3.64 -11.52 1.67
N ALA A 196 4.87 -12.02 1.43
CA ALA A 196 5.82 -12.25 2.51
C ALA A 196 6.28 -10.91 3.09
N THR A 197 6.60 -10.89 4.39
CA THR A 197 7.29 -9.76 5.01
C THR A 197 8.76 -9.75 4.56
N GLU A 198 9.36 -8.57 4.52
CA GLU A 198 10.79 -8.45 4.26
C GLU A 198 11.60 -8.97 5.46
N CYS A 199 12.31 -10.08 5.25
CA CYS A 199 13.13 -10.72 6.30
C CYS A 199 14.61 -10.37 6.22
N SER A 200 15.07 -9.78 5.12
CA SER A 200 16.48 -9.53 4.83
C SER A 200 17.00 -8.20 5.38
N ASN A 201 16.12 -7.37 5.91
CA ASN A 201 16.46 -6.04 6.42
C ASN A 201 17.11 -6.12 7.82
N ARG A 202 18.41 -6.31 7.85
CA ARG A 202 19.20 -6.25 9.11
C ARG A 202 19.12 -4.88 9.79
N ASP A 203 18.85 -3.81 9.05
CA ASP A 203 18.85 -2.43 9.53
C ASP A 203 17.46 -1.77 9.64
N HIS A 204 16.39 -2.42 9.16
CA HIS A 204 15.02 -1.87 9.16
C HIS A 204 13.96 -2.93 9.45
N SER A 205 13.54 -2.99 10.69
CA SER A 205 12.59 -3.99 11.19
C SER A 205 11.11 -3.78 10.77
N ALA A 206 10.78 -2.83 9.87
CA ALA A 206 9.38 -2.53 9.53
C ALA A 206 9.12 -1.98 8.11
N ALA A 207 10.02 -2.22 7.16
CA ALA A 207 9.70 -1.93 5.77
C ALA A 207 8.70 -2.97 5.24
N PHE A 208 7.68 -2.52 4.54
CA PHE A 208 6.84 -3.45 3.77
C PHE A 208 7.64 -3.96 2.54
N PRO A 209 7.31 -5.16 2.01
CA PRO A 209 8.01 -5.73 0.87
C PRO A 209 7.78 -4.88 -0.39
N GLU A 210 8.76 -4.84 -1.30
CA GLU A 210 8.65 -4.11 -2.57
C GLU A 210 7.40 -4.50 -3.40
N ALA A 211 6.97 -5.75 -3.29
CA ALA A 211 5.77 -6.24 -3.97
C ALA A 211 4.49 -5.50 -3.57
N LEU A 212 4.44 -4.91 -2.36
CA LEU A 212 3.27 -4.16 -1.91
C LEU A 212 3.11 -2.83 -2.66
N PRO A 213 4.07 -1.88 -2.63
CA PRO A 213 3.96 -0.66 -3.42
C PRO A 213 3.97 -0.94 -4.93
N GLU A 214 4.64 -1.98 -5.41
CA GLU A 214 4.63 -2.36 -6.83
C GLU A 214 3.21 -2.64 -7.32
N TRP A 215 2.44 -3.39 -6.55
CA TRP A 215 1.06 -3.72 -6.89
C TRP A 215 0.19 -2.48 -7.00
N PHE A 216 0.29 -1.55 -6.04
CA PHE A 216 -0.49 -0.31 -6.07
C PHE A 216 -0.02 0.67 -7.15
N ILE A 217 1.28 0.78 -7.40
CA ILE A 217 1.83 1.65 -8.45
C ILE A 217 1.35 1.17 -9.83
N LYS A 218 1.36 -0.13 -10.09
CA LYS A 218 0.82 -0.70 -11.35
C LYS A 218 -0.69 -0.47 -11.47
N LEU A 219 -1.44 -0.62 -10.37
CA LEU A 219 -2.90 -0.51 -10.38
C LEU A 219 -3.38 0.92 -10.61
N PHE A 220 -2.71 1.93 -10.05
CA PHE A 220 -3.23 3.30 -10.00
C PHE A 220 -2.44 4.32 -10.81
N THR A 221 -1.32 3.94 -11.45
CA THR A 221 -0.47 4.88 -12.18
C THR A 221 -0.01 4.33 -13.53
N VAL A 222 0.43 5.24 -14.40
CA VAL A 222 1.17 4.93 -15.63
C VAL A 222 2.58 5.56 -15.57
N PRO A 223 3.53 5.17 -16.45
CA PRO A 223 4.84 5.83 -16.53
C PRO A 223 4.72 7.36 -16.65
N GLY A 224 5.52 8.10 -15.86
CA GLY A 224 5.49 9.57 -15.79
C GLY A 224 4.53 10.14 -14.73
N ASP A 225 3.63 9.35 -14.13
CA ASP A 225 2.82 9.76 -12.98
C ASP A 225 3.70 9.95 -11.74
N VAL A 226 3.22 10.73 -10.76
CA VAL A 226 3.92 11.08 -9.52
C VAL A 226 3.42 10.23 -8.35
N VAL A 227 4.33 9.53 -7.69
CA VAL A 227 4.09 8.74 -6.48
C VAL A 227 4.68 9.45 -5.26
N LEU A 228 3.93 9.56 -4.17
CA LEU A 228 4.38 10.15 -2.92
C LEU A 228 4.39 9.13 -1.78
N ASP A 229 5.46 9.14 -0.99
CA ASP A 229 5.52 8.49 0.32
C ASP A 229 5.98 9.50 1.38
N PRO A 230 5.05 10.07 2.19
CA PRO A 230 5.38 11.08 3.20
C PRO A 230 6.04 10.52 4.47
N PHE A 231 6.24 9.21 4.55
CA PHE A 231 6.96 8.49 5.62
C PHE A 231 7.87 7.43 5.01
N MET A 232 8.74 7.85 4.07
CA MET A 232 9.40 6.95 3.14
C MET A 232 10.35 5.94 3.78
N GLY A 233 10.85 6.19 5.01
CA GLY A 233 11.82 5.34 5.66
C GLY A 233 13.02 5.05 4.75
N SER A 234 13.29 3.77 4.50
CA SER A 234 14.37 3.33 3.60
C SER A 234 14.10 3.55 2.10
N GLY A 235 12.97 4.17 1.71
CA GLY A 235 12.67 4.50 0.31
C GLY A 235 12.14 3.34 -0.54
N THR A 236 11.54 2.32 0.05
CA THR A 236 11.00 1.16 -0.68
C THR A 236 10.02 1.58 -1.78
N THR A 237 9.06 2.46 -1.46
CA THR A 237 8.10 3.00 -2.43
C THR A 237 8.80 3.71 -3.59
N LEU A 238 9.83 4.50 -3.29
CA LEU A 238 10.55 5.28 -4.29
C LEU A 238 11.39 4.40 -5.23
N ARG A 239 12.05 3.35 -4.68
CA ARG A 239 12.79 2.37 -5.50
C ARG A 239 11.88 1.72 -6.53
N VAL A 240 10.71 1.30 -6.09
CA VAL A 240 9.73 0.66 -6.95
C VAL A 240 9.17 1.64 -7.99
N ALA A 241 8.80 2.85 -7.58
CA ALA A 241 8.31 3.90 -8.48
C ALA A 241 9.35 4.19 -9.60
N ARG A 242 10.62 4.36 -9.24
CA ARG A 242 11.71 4.57 -10.20
C ARG A 242 11.86 3.38 -11.17
N ARG A 243 11.88 2.15 -10.66
CA ARG A 243 11.97 0.93 -11.48
C ARG A 243 10.84 0.85 -12.50
N LEU A 244 9.65 1.30 -12.11
CA LEU A 244 8.46 1.34 -12.95
C LEU A 244 8.33 2.63 -13.76
N GLN A 245 9.35 3.50 -13.80
CA GLN A 245 9.37 4.76 -14.56
C GLN A 245 8.32 5.80 -14.08
N ARG A 246 7.99 5.83 -12.80
CA ARG A 246 7.16 6.87 -12.17
C ARG A 246 8.08 7.87 -11.48
N ASP A 247 7.75 9.16 -11.57
CA ASP A 247 8.36 10.18 -10.71
C ASP A 247 7.98 9.89 -9.26
N ALA A 248 8.87 10.19 -8.30
CA ALA A 248 8.57 9.93 -6.90
C ALA A 248 9.07 11.05 -5.98
N ILE A 249 8.29 11.29 -4.92
CA ILE A 249 8.60 12.21 -3.83
C ILE A 249 8.60 11.40 -2.55
N GLY A 250 9.67 11.49 -1.76
CA GLY A 250 9.78 10.88 -0.45
C GLY A 250 10.10 11.91 0.61
N ILE A 251 9.43 11.82 1.75
CA ILE A 251 9.68 12.70 2.90
C ILE A 251 10.05 11.81 4.09
N ASP A 252 11.09 12.18 4.82
CA ASP A 252 11.40 11.58 6.11
C ASP A 252 12.03 12.61 7.05
N ILE A 253 11.75 12.46 8.35
CA ILE A 253 12.31 13.34 9.38
C ILE A 253 13.76 12.97 9.73
N HIS A 254 14.19 11.74 9.40
CA HIS A 254 15.51 11.23 9.71
C HIS A 254 16.47 11.41 8.53
N GLN A 255 17.53 12.18 8.74
CA GLN A 255 18.56 12.43 7.74
C GLN A 255 19.20 11.12 7.23
N ASP A 256 19.43 10.13 8.11
CA ASP A 256 20.02 8.85 7.73
C ASP A 256 19.21 8.10 6.67
N TYR A 257 17.88 8.19 6.70
CA TYR A 257 17.03 7.61 5.68
C TYR A 257 17.10 8.35 4.35
N ILE A 258 17.17 9.68 4.40
CA ILE A 258 17.38 10.53 3.22
C ILE A 258 18.72 10.20 2.56
N ASP A 259 19.80 10.08 3.33
CA ASP A 259 21.14 9.80 2.81
C ASP A 259 21.23 8.40 2.19
N ARG A 260 20.62 7.40 2.84
CA ARG A 260 20.53 6.04 2.28
C ARG A 260 19.72 6.02 0.98
N ALA A 261 18.53 6.63 0.98
CA ALA A 261 17.70 6.70 -0.22
C ALA A 261 18.41 7.47 -1.35
N ARG A 262 19.13 8.55 -1.03
CA ARG A 262 19.92 9.30 -2.01
C ARG A 262 21.03 8.43 -2.61
N ALA A 263 21.76 7.72 -1.79
CA ALA A 263 22.83 6.84 -2.24
C ALA A 263 22.32 5.70 -3.15
N GLU A 264 21.13 5.15 -2.86
CA GLU A 264 20.52 4.07 -3.65
C GLU A 264 19.82 4.57 -4.91
N LEU A 265 19.18 5.73 -4.85
CA LEU A 265 18.26 6.20 -5.90
C LEU A 265 18.84 7.28 -6.79
N VAL A 266 19.84 8.03 -6.35
CA VAL A 266 20.38 9.19 -7.07
C VAL A 266 21.82 8.94 -7.52
N ASP A 267 22.58 8.12 -6.81
CA ASP A 267 23.98 7.81 -7.14
C ASP A 267 24.07 6.61 -8.11
N PRO A 268 24.47 6.82 -9.40
CA PRO A 268 24.55 5.75 -10.39
C PRO A 268 25.61 4.68 -10.09
N GLU A 269 26.75 5.06 -9.48
CA GLU A 269 27.85 4.13 -9.22
C GLU A 269 27.50 3.15 -8.10
N ARG A 270 26.89 3.63 -7.03
CA ARG A 270 26.45 2.80 -5.92
C ARG A 270 25.30 1.88 -6.29
N GLN A 271 24.49 2.28 -7.26
CA GLN A 271 23.40 1.48 -7.82
C GLN A 271 23.90 0.25 -8.59
N LEU A 272 24.98 0.40 -9.37
CA LEU A 272 25.65 -0.71 -10.07
C LEU A 272 26.23 -1.73 -9.09
N ALA A 273 26.83 -1.29 -7.99
CA ALA A 273 27.40 -2.15 -6.95
C ALA A 273 26.30 -2.98 -6.24
N LEU A 274 25.15 -2.38 -5.92
CA LEU A 274 24.02 -3.07 -5.28
C LEU A 274 23.36 -4.11 -6.21
N LEU A 275 23.32 -3.84 -7.52
CA LEU A 275 22.81 -4.81 -8.52
C LEU A 275 23.75 -6.01 -8.66
N GLN A 276 25.06 -5.80 -8.58
CA GLN A 276 26.07 -6.87 -8.64
C GLN A 276 26.05 -7.75 -7.38
N ASP A 277 25.77 -7.20 -6.21
CA ASP A 277 25.65 -7.95 -4.95
C ASP A 277 24.35 -8.80 -4.90
N ARG A 278 23.24 -8.31 -5.44
CA ARG A 278 21.99 -9.09 -5.56
C ARG A 278 22.13 -10.28 -6.50
N GLY A 279 22.98 -10.19 -7.52
CA GLY A 279 23.29 -11.29 -8.44
C GLY A 279 24.02 -12.48 -7.79
N LYS A 280 24.65 -12.30 -6.64
CA LYS A 280 25.38 -13.36 -5.90
C LYS A 280 24.48 -14.24 -5.02
N TYR A 281 23.21 -13.88 -4.83
CA TYR A 281 22.27 -14.60 -3.95
C TYR A 281 21.15 -15.36 -4.69
N VAL A 282 21.28 -15.53 -6.00
CA VAL A 282 20.30 -16.27 -6.83
C VAL A 282 20.92 -17.57 -7.36
N VAL A 283 21.63 -18.32 -6.53
CA VAL A 283 21.94 -19.75 -6.80
C VAL A 283 22.14 -20.48 -5.49
N SER A 284 21.11 -21.05 -4.92
CA SER A 284 21.12 -22.42 -4.32
C SER A 284 19.70 -22.76 -3.84
#